data_02c42d43d7b7dff9207d9a58282c0143
#
_entry.id   02c42d43d7b7dff9207d9a58282c0143
#
_cell.length_a   1.000
_cell.length_b   1.000
_cell.length_c   1.000
_cell.angle_alpha   90.00
_cell.angle_beta   90.00
_cell.angle_gamma   90.00
#
_symmetry.space_group_name_H-M   'P 1'
#
loop_
_entity.id
_entity.type
_entity.pdbx_description
1 polymer ?
#
loop_
_entity_poly.entity_id
_entity_poly.type
_entity_poly.pdbx_seq_one_letter_code
_entity_poly.pdbx_strand_id
1 'polypeptide(L)'
;MNRVKKVVAIFENLAVFLFCTVVILFLMQLFCFTSFRIPSDSMEPALKDGDRILVNKMIKGARLFDVFAALNNEDITIHRMPGWGNFKRNDILVFNFPYRMNRWDSIRLDVMQYYVKRCIALPGDTLEIREGFYKIRGCDERLGNYNAQQSLANLKYPEQYGIVVGTFPYDKQMDWTIREFGPLPIPQKGQTVKMNRTNCLLYRQLIGWEQ
;
A
#
# COMPACT_ATOMS: atom_id res chain seq x y z
N MET A 1 21.81 9.65 -57.28
CA MET A 1 20.47 9.20 -56.81
C MET A 1 20.51 8.12 -55.70
N ASN A 2 21.42 7.13 -55.73
CA ASN A 2 21.46 6.04 -54.73
C ASN A 2 21.94 6.43 -53.31
N ARG A 3 22.85 7.41 -53.16
CA ARG A 3 23.35 7.79 -51.81
C ARG A 3 22.30 8.55 -51.01
N VAL A 4 21.59 9.49 -51.61
CA VAL A 4 20.52 10.26 -50.96
C VAL A 4 19.40 9.35 -50.48
N LYS A 5 18.93 8.40 -51.31
CA LYS A 5 17.92 7.41 -50.91
C LYS A 5 18.39 6.55 -49.74
N LYS A 6 19.66 6.15 -49.67
CA LYS A 6 20.21 5.40 -48.53
C LYS A 6 20.23 6.24 -47.26
N VAL A 7 20.61 7.49 -47.32
CA VAL A 7 20.61 8.39 -46.18
C VAL A 7 19.20 8.62 -45.66
N VAL A 8 18.24 8.90 -46.57
CA VAL A 8 16.82 9.05 -46.18
C VAL A 8 16.29 7.77 -45.49
N ALA A 9 16.56 6.60 -46.04
CA ALA A 9 16.14 5.33 -45.44
C ALA A 9 16.77 5.09 -44.05
N ILE A 10 18.03 5.51 -43.82
CA ILE A 10 18.65 5.44 -42.49
C ILE A 10 17.91 6.34 -41.50
N PHE A 11 17.57 7.58 -41.88
CA PHE A 11 16.82 8.49 -41.03
C PHE A 11 15.42 7.99 -40.71
N GLU A 12 14.69 7.44 -41.70
CA GLU A 12 13.38 6.84 -41.52
C GLU A 12 13.44 5.66 -40.54
N ASN A 13 14.40 4.73 -40.71
CA ASN A 13 14.56 3.60 -39.81
C ASN A 13 14.92 4.04 -38.38
N LEU A 14 15.79 5.06 -38.24
CA LEU A 14 16.14 5.62 -36.94
C LEU A 14 14.91 6.26 -36.25
N ALA A 15 14.13 7.03 -37.01
CA ALA A 15 12.90 7.66 -36.49
C ALA A 15 11.88 6.60 -36.02
N VAL A 16 11.67 5.57 -36.83
CA VAL A 16 10.79 4.44 -36.46
C VAL A 16 11.33 3.72 -35.22
N PHE A 17 12.63 3.45 -35.16
CA PHE A 17 13.24 2.83 -33.97
C PHE A 17 13.05 3.66 -32.71
N LEU A 18 13.31 4.97 -32.78
CA LEU A 18 13.10 5.87 -31.65
C LEU A 18 11.64 5.93 -31.22
N PHE A 19 10.72 6.02 -32.18
CA PHE A 19 9.28 6.00 -31.90
C PHE A 19 8.86 4.70 -31.19
N CYS A 20 9.25 3.54 -31.71
CA CYS A 20 8.96 2.25 -31.08
C CYS A 20 9.54 2.16 -29.68
N THR A 21 10.76 2.65 -29.47
CA THR A 21 11.41 2.66 -28.15
C THR A 21 10.60 3.51 -27.16
N VAL A 22 10.18 4.71 -27.54
CA VAL A 22 9.37 5.59 -26.70
C VAL A 22 8.04 4.93 -26.35
N VAL A 23 7.37 4.30 -27.34
CA VAL A 23 6.10 3.59 -27.12
C VAL A 23 6.30 2.42 -26.14
N ILE A 24 7.36 1.63 -26.31
CA ILE A 24 7.65 0.51 -25.40
C ILE A 24 7.91 1.01 -23.97
N LEU A 25 8.72 2.06 -23.81
CA LEU A 25 8.98 2.63 -22.48
C LEU A 25 7.70 3.18 -21.83
N PHE A 26 6.85 3.82 -22.60
CA PHE A 26 5.55 4.30 -22.14
C PHE A 26 4.64 3.15 -21.68
N LEU A 27 4.55 2.08 -22.47
CA LEU A 27 3.77 0.88 -22.10
C LEU A 27 4.34 0.20 -20.86
N MET A 28 5.66 0.10 -20.73
CA MET A 28 6.30 -0.43 -19.53
C MET A 28 5.97 0.42 -18.29
N GLN A 29 5.99 1.74 -18.41
CA GLN A 29 5.61 2.63 -17.32
C GLN A 29 4.13 2.52 -16.96
N LEU A 30 3.26 2.33 -17.96
CA LEU A 30 1.82 2.20 -17.74
C LEU A 30 1.48 0.87 -17.05
N PHE A 31 2.04 -0.24 -17.52
CA PHE A 31 1.61 -1.59 -17.13
C PHE A 31 2.55 -2.30 -16.14
N CYS A 32 3.85 -2.06 -16.21
CA CYS A 32 4.82 -2.86 -15.46
C CYS A 32 5.37 -2.11 -14.25
N PHE A 33 5.84 -0.90 -14.42
CA PHE A 33 6.58 -0.18 -13.39
C PHE A 33 6.13 1.27 -13.29
N THR A 34 6.28 1.84 -12.10
CA THR A 34 6.14 3.30 -11.92
C THR A 34 7.13 3.76 -10.87
N SER A 35 7.64 4.98 -11.03
CA SER A 35 8.59 5.57 -10.08
C SER A 35 7.88 6.58 -9.21
N PHE A 36 8.19 6.54 -7.90
CA PHE A 36 7.73 7.51 -6.91
C PHE A 36 8.91 8.07 -6.12
N ARG A 37 8.77 9.30 -5.68
CA ARG A 37 9.66 9.89 -4.69
C ARG A 37 9.00 9.75 -3.31
N ILE A 38 9.78 9.34 -2.31
CA ILE A 38 9.33 9.23 -0.92
C ILE A 38 9.28 10.64 -0.31
N PRO A 39 8.13 11.09 0.20
CA PRO A 39 7.98 12.44 0.76
C PRO A 39 8.09 12.50 2.28
N SER A 40 8.46 11.40 2.97
CA SER A 40 8.46 11.32 4.42
C SER A 40 9.41 10.25 4.96
N ASP A 41 9.80 10.41 6.20
CA ASP A 41 10.67 9.53 6.98
C ASP A 41 9.97 8.30 7.59
N SER A 42 8.66 8.17 7.43
CA SER A 42 7.85 7.13 8.11
C SER A 42 8.25 5.68 7.82
N MET A 43 9.10 5.46 6.82
CA MET A 43 9.62 4.14 6.44
C MET A 43 11.12 3.97 6.76
N GLU A 44 11.73 4.91 7.47
CA GLU A 44 13.12 4.78 7.90
C GLU A 44 13.34 3.56 8.83
N PRO A 45 14.50 2.94 8.75
CA PRO A 45 15.65 3.23 7.87
C PRO A 45 15.55 2.58 6.48
N ALA A 46 14.47 1.85 6.18
CA ALA A 46 14.33 1.09 4.92
C ALA A 46 14.19 2.00 3.69
N LEU A 47 13.50 3.13 3.84
CA LEU A 47 13.35 4.18 2.83
C LEU A 47 13.47 5.53 3.54
N LYS A 48 14.22 6.44 2.96
CA LYS A 48 14.44 7.79 3.49
C LYS A 48 13.65 8.82 2.69
N ASP A 49 13.41 9.97 3.31
CA ASP A 49 12.88 11.12 2.57
C ASP A 49 13.77 11.46 1.36
N GLY A 50 13.14 11.71 0.23
CA GLY A 50 13.81 12.00 -1.04
C GLY A 50 14.20 10.79 -1.89
N ASP A 51 14.19 9.57 -1.33
CA ASP A 51 14.49 8.36 -2.10
C ASP A 51 13.54 8.19 -3.28
N ARG A 52 14.06 7.66 -4.39
CA ARG A 52 13.25 7.24 -5.52
C ARG A 52 13.09 5.73 -5.52
N ILE A 53 11.85 5.29 -5.52
CA ILE A 53 11.51 3.86 -5.60
C ILE A 53 10.92 3.52 -6.95
N LEU A 54 11.14 2.27 -7.38
CA LEU A 54 10.49 1.68 -8.54
C LEU A 54 9.47 0.64 -8.06
N VAL A 55 8.20 0.89 -8.36
CA VAL A 55 7.10 0.03 -7.94
C VAL A 55 6.78 -0.96 -9.05
N ASN A 56 6.81 -2.25 -8.73
CA ASN A 56 6.40 -3.34 -9.61
C ASN A 56 4.89 -3.50 -9.56
N LYS A 57 4.21 -3.15 -10.65
CA LYS A 57 2.76 -3.29 -10.79
C LYS A 57 2.32 -4.70 -11.17
N MET A 58 3.22 -5.51 -11.73
CA MET A 58 2.87 -6.83 -12.28
C MET A 58 2.41 -7.82 -11.22
N ILE A 59 2.81 -7.64 -9.96
CA ILE A 59 2.42 -8.55 -8.87
C ILE A 59 0.91 -8.61 -8.72
N LYS A 60 0.22 -7.47 -8.71
CA LYS A 60 -1.24 -7.38 -8.56
C LYS A 60 -1.96 -6.82 -9.80
N GLY A 61 -1.23 -6.59 -10.87
CA GLY A 61 -1.72 -6.01 -12.11
C GLY A 61 -1.84 -4.48 -12.05
N ALA A 62 -1.69 -3.86 -13.22
CA ALA A 62 -1.88 -2.42 -13.38
C ALA A 62 -3.33 -2.03 -13.13
N ARG A 63 -3.55 -0.80 -12.68
CA ARG A 63 -4.88 -0.22 -12.50
C ARG A 63 -5.16 0.73 -13.65
N LEU A 64 -6.32 0.57 -14.25
CA LEU A 64 -6.83 1.42 -15.31
C LEU A 64 -8.04 2.17 -14.77
N PHE A 65 -8.04 3.47 -14.84
CA PHE A 65 -9.13 4.34 -14.42
C PHE A 65 -9.10 5.64 -15.24
N ASP A 66 -10.20 6.35 -15.27
CA ASP A 66 -10.28 7.66 -15.91
C ASP A 66 -9.50 8.69 -15.07
N VAL A 67 -8.36 9.14 -15.61
CA VAL A 67 -7.49 10.12 -14.94
C VAL A 67 -8.16 11.50 -14.91
N PHE A 68 -8.93 11.87 -15.92
CA PHE A 68 -9.60 13.17 -15.96
C PHE A 68 -10.72 13.26 -14.94
N ALA A 69 -11.55 12.21 -14.83
CA ALA A 69 -12.55 12.10 -13.78
C ALA A 69 -11.91 12.14 -12.38
N ALA A 70 -10.76 11.45 -12.20
CA ALA A 70 -10.01 11.49 -10.95
C ALA A 70 -9.50 12.89 -10.59
N LEU A 71 -8.98 13.63 -11.56
CA LEU A 71 -8.51 15.02 -11.36
C LEU A 71 -9.68 15.97 -11.02
N ASN A 72 -10.84 15.75 -11.60
CA ASN A 72 -12.06 16.52 -11.32
C ASN A 72 -12.75 16.12 -10.00
N ASN A 73 -12.19 15.19 -9.26
CA ASN A 73 -12.79 14.63 -8.05
C ASN A 73 -14.15 13.93 -8.26
N GLU A 74 -14.40 13.41 -9.45
CA GLU A 74 -15.56 12.60 -9.75
C GLU A 74 -15.42 11.17 -9.21
N ASP A 75 -16.52 10.43 -9.16
CA ASP A 75 -16.48 9.02 -8.82
C ASP A 75 -15.90 8.22 -9.98
N ILE A 76 -14.93 7.38 -9.66
CA ILE A 76 -14.18 6.60 -10.66
C ILE A 76 -14.34 5.11 -10.43
N THR A 77 -14.40 4.37 -11.53
CA THR A 77 -14.29 2.91 -11.51
C THR A 77 -12.87 2.50 -11.82
N ILE A 78 -12.31 1.66 -10.96
CA ILE A 78 -10.94 1.15 -11.12
C ILE A 78 -11.01 -0.28 -11.68
N HIS A 79 -10.52 -0.46 -12.90
CA HIS A 79 -10.31 -1.77 -13.49
C HIS A 79 -8.89 -2.24 -13.22
N ARG A 80 -8.76 -3.42 -12.61
CA ARG A 80 -7.45 -3.99 -12.32
C ARG A 80 -7.15 -5.12 -13.28
N MET A 81 -6.00 -5.05 -13.94
CA MET A 81 -5.49 -6.13 -14.76
C MET A 81 -5.09 -7.34 -13.89
N PRO A 82 -5.10 -8.56 -14.45
CA PRO A 82 -4.56 -9.71 -13.76
C PRO A 82 -3.11 -9.50 -13.34
N GLY A 83 -2.77 -9.93 -12.14
CA GLY A 83 -1.39 -9.94 -11.63
C GLY A 83 -0.85 -11.36 -11.55
N TRP A 84 0.47 -11.50 -11.43
CA TRP A 84 1.16 -12.80 -11.46
C TRP A 84 1.76 -13.23 -10.11
N GLY A 85 1.41 -12.51 -9.03
CA GLY A 85 2.00 -12.80 -7.74
C GLY A 85 1.10 -12.50 -6.56
N ASN A 86 1.62 -12.80 -5.39
CA ASN A 86 1.00 -12.49 -4.11
C ASN A 86 1.93 -11.65 -3.26
N PHE A 87 1.34 -10.81 -2.40
CA PHE A 87 2.08 -10.12 -1.37
C PHE A 87 2.57 -11.10 -0.31
N LYS A 88 3.69 -10.74 0.29
CA LYS A 88 4.28 -11.44 1.43
C LYS A 88 4.30 -10.50 2.63
N ARG A 89 4.41 -11.09 3.83
CA ARG A 89 4.71 -10.30 5.02
C ARG A 89 6.06 -9.62 4.85
N ASN A 90 6.20 -8.45 5.42
CA ASN A 90 7.34 -7.55 5.27
C ASN A 90 7.51 -6.87 3.90
N ASP A 91 6.71 -7.20 2.88
CA ASP A 91 6.75 -6.44 1.62
C ASP A 91 6.43 -4.96 1.86
N ILE A 92 7.14 -4.10 1.12
CA ILE A 92 6.84 -2.67 1.08
C ILE A 92 5.80 -2.43 0.00
N LEU A 93 4.63 -1.98 0.40
CA LEU A 93 3.49 -1.75 -0.49
C LEU A 93 3.29 -0.26 -0.74
N VAL A 94 2.97 0.05 -2.00
CA VAL A 94 2.46 1.36 -2.41
C VAL A 94 0.98 1.21 -2.71
N PHE A 95 0.15 1.97 -2.00
CA PHE A 95 -1.30 1.90 -2.12
C PHE A 95 -1.92 3.29 -2.02
N ASN A 96 -3.17 3.42 -2.45
CA ASN A 96 -3.87 4.68 -2.34
C ASN A 96 -4.39 4.89 -0.92
N PHE A 97 -4.43 6.15 -0.52
CA PHE A 97 -5.00 6.52 0.75
C PHE A 97 -6.50 6.17 0.79
N PRO A 98 -6.96 5.45 1.83
CA PRO A 98 -8.32 4.94 1.86
C PRO A 98 -9.38 5.96 2.30
N TYR A 99 -9.00 7.21 2.56
CA TYR A 99 -9.89 8.25 3.07
C TYR A 99 -9.75 9.53 2.25
N ARG A 100 -10.62 9.68 1.26
CA ARG A 100 -10.63 10.87 0.41
C ARG A 100 -10.93 12.13 1.22
N MET A 101 -10.21 13.23 0.95
CA MET A 101 -10.36 14.51 1.64
C MET A 101 -10.21 14.42 3.17
N ASN A 102 -9.42 13.46 3.67
CA ASN A 102 -9.24 13.21 5.11
C ASN A 102 -10.56 12.92 5.88
N ARG A 103 -11.57 12.43 5.21
CA ARG A 103 -12.82 12.02 5.84
C ARG A 103 -12.70 10.59 6.37
N TRP A 104 -12.51 10.45 7.67
CA TRP A 104 -12.28 9.17 8.36
C TRP A 104 -13.57 8.38 8.67
N ASP A 105 -14.73 8.90 8.26
CA ASP A 105 -16.03 8.31 8.49
C ASP A 105 -16.39 7.20 7.48
N SER A 106 -15.79 7.25 6.30
CA SER A 106 -16.08 6.30 5.23
C SER A 106 -14.84 6.00 4.38
N ILE A 107 -14.71 4.76 3.94
CA ILE A 107 -13.64 4.36 3.01
C ILE A 107 -14.00 4.87 1.62
N ARG A 108 -13.20 5.79 1.08
CA ARG A 108 -13.22 6.23 -0.31
C ARG A 108 -11.79 6.43 -0.77
N LEU A 109 -11.35 5.64 -1.74
CA LEU A 109 -9.97 5.70 -2.21
C LEU A 109 -9.64 7.05 -2.85
N ASP A 110 -8.60 7.70 -2.34
CA ASP A 110 -7.98 8.82 -3.01
C ASP A 110 -6.92 8.29 -3.98
N VAL A 111 -7.29 8.17 -5.26
CA VAL A 111 -6.41 7.58 -6.28
C VAL A 111 -5.21 8.44 -6.63
N MET A 112 -5.22 9.73 -6.26
CA MET A 112 -4.12 10.66 -6.48
C MET A 112 -3.14 10.68 -5.31
N GLN A 113 -3.55 10.21 -4.12
CA GLN A 113 -2.70 10.17 -2.94
C GLN A 113 -2.18 8.75 -2.68
N TYR A 114 -0.86 8.61 -2.59
CA TYR A 114 -0.19 7.33 -2.39
C TYR A 114 0.49 7.27 -1.03
N TYR A 115 0.39 6.11 -0.41
CA TYR A 115 1.10 5.78 0.82
C TYR A 115 2.04 4.62 0.57
N VAL A 116 3.16 4.65 1.30
CA VAL A 116 4.15 3.57 1.30
C VAL A 116 4.24 3.04 2.71
N LYS A 117 3.87 1.77 2.92
CA LYS A 117 3.91 1.11 4.23
C LYS A 117 4.33 -0.34 4.08
N ARG A 118 4.80 -0.91 5.19
CA ARG A 118 5.17 -2.32 5.27
C ARG A 118 3.94 -3.18 5.57
N CYS A 119 3.79 -4.27 4.83
CA CYS A 119 2.76 -5.27 5.06
C CYS A 119 3.13 -6.16 6.23
N ILE A 120 2.38 -6.10 7.31
CA ILE A 120 2.65 -6.91 8.51
C ILE A 120 1.82 -8.18 8.52
N ALA A 121 0.57 -8.11 8.08
CA ALA A 121 -0.36 -9.23 8.07
C ALA A 121 -1.02 -9.39 6.71
N LEU A 122 -1.37 -10.62 6.37
CA LEU A 122 -2.03 -11.00 5.12
C LEU A 122 -3.47 -11.46 5.40
N PRO A 123 -4.35 -11.50 4.38
CA PRO A 123 -5.66 -12.12 4.53
C PRO A 123 -5.56 -13.54 5.07
N GLY A 124 -6.33 -13.85 6.12
CA GLY A 124 -6.31 -15.11 6.87
C GLY A 124 -5.42 -15.10 8.11
N ASP A 125 -4.57 -14.09 8.27
CA ASP A 125 -3.75 -13.95 9.48
C ASP A 125 -4.56 -13.47 10.68
N THR A 126 -4.02 -13.71 11.88
CA THR A 126 -4.45 -13.05 13.11
C THR A 126 -3.27 -12.26 13.65
N LEU A 127 -3.39 -10.92 13.59
CA LEU A 127 -2.36 -9.98 14.05
C LEU A 127 -2.52 -9.72 15.54
N GLU A 128 -1.42 -9.77 16.26
CA GLU A 128 -1.29 -9.36 17.65
C GLU A 128 -0.03 -8.47 17.82
N ILE A 129 -0.06 -7.58 18.82
CA ILE A 129 1.16 -6.96 19.35
C ILE A 129 1.26 -7.41 20.81
N ARG A 130 2.39 -7.96 21.18
CA ARG A 130 2.68 -8.38 22.55
C ARG A 130 3.99 -7.76 22.99
N GLU A 131 3.96 -7.03 24.09
CA GLU A 131 5.13 -6.33 24.63
C GLU A 131 5.77 -5.38 23.59
N GLY A 132 4.97 -4.81 22.68
CA GLY A 132 5.44 -3.92 21.61
C GLY A 132 5.93 -4.64 20.33
N PHE A 133 5.90 -5.97 20.26
CA PHE A 133 6.33 -6.73 19.09
C PHE A 133 5.17 -7.29 18.29
N TYR A 134 5.24 -7.14 16.96
CA TYR A 134 4.25 -7.74 16.05
C TYR A 134 4.37 -9.25 16.05
N LYS A 135 3.24 -9.91 16.17
CA LYS A 135 3.10 -11.37 16.12
C LYS A 135 1.94 -11.78 15.23
N ILE A 136 2.13 -12.82 14.46
CA ILE A 136 1.08 -13.50 13.71
C ILE A 136 0.93 -14.90 14.27
N ARG A 137 -0.28 -15.29 14.57
CA ARG A 137 -0.57 -16.63 15.12
C ARG A 137 -0.08 -17.71 14.15
N GLY A 138 0.78 -18.62 14.66
CA GLY A 138 1.35 -19.69 13.84
C GLY A 138 2.50 -19.27 12.91
N CYS A 139 3.12 -18.10 13.16
CA CYS A 139 4.25 -17.60 12.39
C CYS A 139 5.33 -17.05 13.33
N ASP A 140 6.55 -17.58 13.20
CA ASP A 140 7.72 -17.17 14.00
C ASP A 140 8.62 -16.14 13.27
N GLU A 141 8.17 -15.65 12.10
CA GLU A 141 8.89 -14.66 11.31
C GLU A 141 8.99 -13.32 12.07
N ARG A 142 10.14 -12.67 12.00
CA ARG A 142 10.28 -11.29 12.48
C ARG A 142 9.57 -10.32 11.54
N LEU A 143 8.61 -9.60 12.08
CA LEU A 143 7.75 -8.70 11.32
C LEU A 143 8.13 -7.24 11.56
N GLY A 144 8.07 -6.45 10.49
CA GLY A 144 8.26 -5.01 10.58
C GLY A 144 9.70 -4.57 10.89
N ASN A 145 9.82 -3.36 11.42
CA ASN A 145 11.10 -2.83 11.90
C ASN A 145 11.33 -3.26 13.34
N TYR A 146 12.07 -4.34 13.53
CA TYR A 146 12.31 -4.92 14.85
C TYR A 146 13.03 -3.95 15.81
N ASN A 147 13.98 -3.17 15.31
CA ASN A 147 14.71 -2.21 16.16
C ASN A 147 13.79 -1.11 16.68
N ALA A 148 12.88 -0.61 15.84
CA ALA A 148 11.88 0.38 16.27
C ALA A 148 10.91 -0.21 17.31
N GLN A 149 10.48 -1.47 17.12
CA GLN A 149 9.65 -2.18 18.09
C GLN A 149 10.38 -2.34 19.43
N GLN A 150 11.64 -2.74 19.40
CA GLN A 150 12.46 -2.88 20.62
C GLN A 150 12.65 -1.53 21.33
N SER A 151 12.90 -0.46 20.58
CA SER A 151 13.00 0.88 21.14
C SER A 151 11.70 1.30 21.83
N LEU A 152 10.55 1.06 21.17
CA LEU A 152 9.23 1.35 21.73
C LEU A 152 8.92 0.48 22.96
N ALA A 153 9.25 -0.80 22.92
CA ALA A 153 9.06 -1.73 24.03
C ALA A 153 9.82 -1.29 25.30
N ASN A 154 11.03 -0.77 25.11
CA ASN A 154 11.90 -0.32 26.22
C ASN A 154 11.56 1.09 26.73
N LEU A 155 10.73 1.85 26.02
CA LEU A 155 10.41 3.22 26.39
C LEU A 155 9.43 3.26 27.57
N LYS A 156 9.86 3.78 28.73
CA LYS A 156 9.08 3.73 29.97
C LYS A 156 7.77 4.56 29.88
N TYR A 157 7.85 5.74 29.28
CA TYR A 157 6.74 6.71 29.17
C TYR A 157 6.64 7.22 27.73
N PRO A 158 5.99 6.50 26.81
CA PRO A 158 5.89 6.89 25.41
C PRO A 158 5.23 8.26 25.21
N GLU A 159 4.25 8.59 26.04
CA GLU A 159 3.46 9.84 25.97
C GLU A 159 4.33 11.09 26.12
N GLN A 160 5.43 11.00 26.89
CA GLN A 160 6.36 12.14 27.06
C GLN A 160 7.10 12.50 25.77
N TYR A 161 7.11 11.59 24.80
CA TYR A 161 7.69 11.77 23.46
C TYR A 161 6.62 12.05 22.40
N GLY A 162 5.39 12.39 22.83
CA GLY A 162 4.29 12.66 21.91
C GLY A 162 3.70 11.42 21.24
N ILE A 163 4.03 10.21 21.74
CA ILE A 163 3.53 8.95 21.19
C ILE A 163 2.15 8.67 21.79
N VAL A 164 1.13 8.54 20.92
CA VAL A 164 -0.21 8.13 21.31
C VAL A 164 -0.20 6.63 21.60
N VAL A 165 -0.50 6.25 22.84
CA VAL A 165 -0.46 4.85 23.29
C VAL A 165 -1.70 4.07 22.86
N GLY A 166 -2.88 4.69 22.95
CA GLY A 166 -4.13 4.07 22.51
C GLY A 166 -4.17 3.87 21.00
N THR A 167 -4.77 2.78 20.54
CA THR A 167 -4.82 2.46 19.11
C THR A 167 -6.23 2.02 18.69
N PHE A 168 -6.39 1.82 17.39
CA PHE A 168 -7.61 1.27 16.80
C PHE A 168 -8.10 0.03 17.57
N PRO A 169 -9.40 -0.12 17.81
CA PRO A 169 -10.50 0.75 17.38
C PRO A 169 -10.82 1.91 18.34
N TYR A 170 -9.95 2.24 19.27
CA TYR A 170 -10.13 3.29 20.29
C TYR A 170 -11.34 3.05 21.20
N ASP A 171 -11.66 1.79 21.45
CA ASP A 171 -12.76 1.36 22.30
C ASP A 171 -12.24 0.99 23.69
N LYS A 172 -12.88 1.54 24.73
CA LYS A 172 -12.47 1.33 26.14
C LYS A 172 -12.59 -0.12 26.61
N GLN A 173 -13.46 -0.92 25.98
CA GLN A 173 -13.62 -2.33 26.36
C GLN A 173 -12.52 -3.22 25.81
N MET A 174 -11.90 -2.81 24.70
CA MET A 174 -10.79 -3.55 24.09
C MET A 174 -9.46 -3.15 24.69
N ASP A 175 -9.33 -1.88 25.10
CA ASP A 175 -8.14 -1.29 25.71
C ASP A 175 -6.84 -1.62 24.96
N TRP A 176 -6.91 -1.63 23.63
CA TRP A 176 -5.76 -1.92 22.78
C TRP A 176 -4.80 -0.76 22.73
N THR A 177 -3.54 -1.09 22.87
CA THR A 177 -2.44 -0.13 22.84
C THR A 177 -1.42 -0.50 21.77
N ILE A 178 -0.47 0.40 21.54
CA ILE A 178 0.66 0.14 20.64
C ILE A 178 1.58 -0.98 21.14
N ARG A 179 1.47 -1.42 22.40
CA ARG A 179 2.23 -2.52 23.00
C ARG A 179 1.44 -3.78 23.17
N GLU A 180 0.14 -3.66 23.42
CA GLU A 180 -0.77 -4.78 23.62
C GLU A 180 -1.98 -4.60 22.70
N PHE A 181 -1.99 -5.32 21.60
CA PHE A 181 -2.98 -5.18 20.55
C PHE A 181 -3.51 -6.54 20.08
N GLY A 182 -4.76 -6.61 19.75
CA GLY A 182 -5.36 -7.81 19.17
C GLY A 182 -5.90 -8.78 20.21
N PRO A 183 -6.29 -9.98 19.78
CA PRO A 183 -6.11 -10.50 18.41
C PRO A 183 -7.01 -9.82 17.38
N LEU A 184 -6.43 -9.41 16.24
CA LEU A 184 -7.15 -8.88 15.08
C LEU A 184 -7.11 -9.90 13.93
N PRO A 185 -8.19 -10.64 13.68
CA PRO A 185 -8.29 -11.48 12.49
C PRO A 185 -8.36 -10.62 11.22
N ILE A 186 -7.58 -10.96 10.21
CA ILE A 186 -7.63 -10.31 8.90
C ILE A 186 -8.48 -11.19 7.97
N PRO A 187 -9.70 -10.75 7.59
CA PRO A 187 -10.56 -11.57 6.75
C PRO A 187 -9.91 -11.90 5.41
N GLN A 188 -10.19 -13.09 4.90
CA GLN A 188 -9.76 -13.49 3.56
C GLN A 188 -10.95 -13.69 2.64
N LYS A 189 -10.71 -13.65 1.33
CA LYS A 189 -11.75 -13.83 0.32
C LYS A 189 -12.48 -15.17 0.52
N GLY A 190 -13.80 -15.11 0.58
CA GLY A 190 -14.67 -16.28 0.77
C GLY A 190 -14.84 -16.70 2.23
N GLN A 191 -14.21 -16.04 3.18
CA GLN A 191 -14.40 -16.31 4.61
C GLN A 191 -15.67 -15.65 5.12
N THR A 192 -16.49 -16.42 5.83
CA THR A 192 -17.64 -15.87 6.56
C THR A 192 -17.19 -15.44 7.96
N VAL A 193 -17.46 -14.20 8.32
CA VAL A 193 -17.17 -13.62 9.63
C VAL A 193 -18.47 -13.47 10.42
N LYS A 194 -18.56 -14.11 11.59
CA LYS A 194 -19.73 -13.94 12.47
C LYS A 194 -19.75 -12.53 13.03
N MET A 195 -20.82 -11.76 12.76
CA MET A 195 -20.99 -10.41 13.27
C MET A 195 -21.48 -10.42 14.70
N ASN A 196 -20.55 -10.35 15.64
CA ASN A 196 -20.77 -10.01 17.02
C ASN A 196 -20.41 -8.52 17.25
N ARG A 197 -20.66 -8.01 18.47
CA ARG A 197 -20.37 -6.61 18.80
C ARG A 197 -18.91 -6.21 18.49
N THR A 198 -17.96 -7.07 18.84
CA THR A 198 -16.53 -6.84 18.59
C THR A 198 -16.21 -6.77 17.09
N ASN A 199 -16.70 -7.74 16.31
CA ASN A 199 -16.45 -7.76 14.87
C ASN A 199 -17.16 -6.62 14.14
N CYS A 200 -18.37 -6.24 14.57
CA CYS A 200 -19.05 -5.05 14.05
C CYS A 200 -18.23 -3.77 14.29
N LEU A 201 -17.58 -3.66 15.45
CA LEU A 201 -16.72 -2.52 15.77
C LEU A 201 -15.44 -2.56 14.92
N LEU A 202 -14.75 -3.69 14.85
CA LEU A 202 -13.50 -3.85 14.12
C LEU A 202 -13.66 -3.66 12.61
N TYR A 203 -14.75 -4.14 12.03
CA TYR A 203 -14.96 -4.11 10.58
C TYR A 203 -15.98 -3.06 10.13
N ARG A 204 -16.39 -2.15 11.00
CA ARG A 204 -17.43 -1.15 10.73
C ARG A 204 -17.23 -0.42 9.40
N GLN A 205 -16.00 0.05 9.14
CA GLN A 205 -15.71 0.80 7.92
C GLN A 205 -15.71 -0.08 6.67
N LEU A 206 -15.24 -1.32 6.77
CA LEU A 206 -15.29 -2.29 5.68
C LEU A 206 -16.74 -2.65 5.33
N ILE A 207 -17.58 -2.90 6.35
CA ILE A 207 -19.00 -3.16 6.15
C ILE A 207 -19.69 -2.00 5.44
N GLY A 208 -19.41 -0.76 5.86
CA GLY A 208 -19.98 0.43 5.21
C GLY A 208 -19.43 0.69 3.80
N TRP A 209 -18.29 0.13 3.44
CA TRP A 209 -17.74 0.24 2.09
C TRP A 209 -18.31 -0.83 1.13
N GLU A 210 -18.72 -1.97 1.64
CA GLU A 210 -19.31 -3.06 0.84
C GLU A 210 -20.82 -2.86 0.58
N GLN A 211 -21.48 -1.93 1.26
CA GLN A 211 -22.90 -1.56 1.05
C GLN A 211 -23.04 -0.48 -0.04
#